data_cd53d41a4c829d8f052a2cf02cc70963
#
_entry.id   cd53d41a4c829d8f052a2cf02cc70963
#
_cell.length_a   1.000
_cell.length_b   1.000
_cell.length_c   1.000
_cell.angle_alpha   90.00
_cell.angle_beta   90.00
_cell.angle_gamma   90.00
#
_symmetry.space_group_name_H-M   'P 1'
#
loop_
_entity.id
_entity.type
_entity.pdbx_description
1 polymer ?
#
loop_
_entity_poly.entity_id
_entity_poly.type
_entity_poly.pdbx_seq_one_letter_code
_entity_poly.pdbx_strand_id
1 'polypeptide(L)'
;MTAPQNKTQHELLQERAAAVDLRAYHLHLDLSEVLDSPTYRVTTRLELTSNEPELFLDYLGESVAELKVNGTPQEVDFDGSIIRLHGVPVGEELTIEVISHSRYSRTGQGLHRMHDQADNATYLYSHLEPSDARRIFPCLEQPDLKAVFHVRMTAPKQWQILSNQPEVERSEDGDLATVTFAPTPPLSTYLTSFAAGPYQYQERTWT
;
A
#
# COMPACT_ATOMS: atom_id res chain seq x y z
N MET A 1 -29.02 10.09 25.37
CA MET A 1 -28.29 10.24 24.09
C MET A 1 -27.30 11.37 24.27
N THR A 2 -26.07 11.07 24.59
CA THR A 2 -24.96 12.03 24.67
C THR A 2 -24.58 12.42 23.25
N ALA A 3 -24.56 13.73 22.95
CA ALA A 3 -24.08 14.25 21.66
C ALA A 3 -22.66 13.73 21.38
N PRO A 4 -22.30 13.42 20.12
CA PRO A 4 -20.95 13.01 19.80
C PRO A 4 -19.99 14.12 20.24
N GLN A 5 -19.08 13.78 21.15
CA GLN A 5 -18.01 14.68 21.54
C GLN A 5 -17.20 15.00 20.28
N ASN A 6 -17.01 16.29 19.97
CA ASN A 6 -16.10 16.74 18.91
C ASN A 6 -14.67 16.40 19.33
N LYS A 7 -14.23 15.16 18.99
CA LYS A 7 -12.85 14.72 19.21
C LYS A 7 -11.92 15.44 18.24
N THR A 8 -10.77 15.82 18.72
CA THR A 8 -9.71 16.37 17.87
C THR A 8 -9.12 15.24 17.02
N GLN A 9 -8.50 15.58 15.89
CA GLN A 9 -7.81 14.61 15.05
C GLN A 9 -6.74 13.84 15.84
N HIS A 10 -6.05 14.50 16.75
CA HIS A 10 -5.05 13.88 17.62
C HIS A 10 -5.65 12.80 18.54
N GLU A 11 -6.81 13.09 19.17
CA GLU A 11 -7.50 12.10 20.02
C GLU A 11 -7.95 10.86 19.21
N LEU A 12 -8.46 11.04 18.00
CA LEU A 12 -8.86 9.95 17.12
C LEU A 12 -7.66 9.06 16.74
N LEU A 13 -6.49 9.65 16.47
CA LEU A 13 -5.28 8.90 16.16
C LEU A 13 -4.75 8.14 17.38
N GLN A 14 -4.79 8.75 18.57
CA GLN A 14 -4.41 8.06 19.81
C GLN A 14 -5.33 6.88 20.14
N GLU A 15 -6.64 7.03 19.95
CA GLU A 15 -7.61 5.95 20.13
C GLU A 15 -7.34 4.80 19.16
N ARG A 16 -7.09 5.11 17.86
CA ARG A 16 -6.74 4.09 16.86
C ARG A 16 -5.47 3.34 17.23
N ALA A 17 -4.41 4.05 17.66
CA ALA A 17 -3.17 3.42 18.10
C ALA A 17 -3.35 2.52 19.32
N ALA A 18 -4.24 2.87 20.23
CA ALA A 18 -4.56 2.06 21.41
C ALA A 18 -5.48 0.86 21.08
N ALA A 19 -6.27 0.98 20.01
CA ALA A 19 -7.24 -0.04 19.61
C ALA A 19 -6.65 -1.15 18.73
N VAL A 20 -5.55 -0.89 18.02
CA VAL A 20 -5.03 -1.79 16.98
C VAL A 20 -3.60 -2.23 17.30
N ASP A 21 -3.37 -3.55 17.28
CA ASP A 21 -2.03 -4.14 17.20
C ASP A 21 -1.79 -4.63 15.77
N LEU A 22 -1.05 -3.82 15.00
CA LEU A 22 -0.76 -4.05 13.59
C LEU A 22 0.54 -4.83 13.44
N ARG A 23 0.50 -5.98 12.73
CA ARG A 23 1.65 -6.87 12.59
C ARG A 23 2.30 -6.79 11.21
N ALA A 24 1.50 -6.92 10.16
CA ALA A 24 2.04 -7.01 8.81
C ALA A 24 1.11 -6.44 7.74
N TYR A 25 1.74 -5.96 6.67
CA TYR A 25 1.14 -5.71 5.36
C TYR A 25 1.69 -6.69 4.34
N HIS A 26 0.80 -7.25 3.52
CA HIS A 26 1.15 -7.94 2.29
C HIS A 26 0.62 -7.13 1.12
N LEU A 27 1.52 -6.60 0.32
CA LEU A 27 1.20 -5.71 -0.80
C LEU A 27 1.54 -6.39 -2.12
N HIS A 28 0.61 -6.34 -3.07
CA HIS A 28 0.89 -6.67 -4.45
C HIS A 28 0.47 -5.49 -5.34
N LEU A 29 1.45 -4.81 -5.91
CA LEU A 29 1.25 -3.76 -6.90
C LEU A 29 1.31 -4.39 -8.29
N ASP A 30 0.19 -4.39 -9.00
CA ASP A 30 0.10 -4.87 -10.38
C ASP A 30 0.23 -3.67 -11.34
N LEU A 31 1.42 -3.53 -11.92
CA LEU A 31 1.79 -2.48 -12.85
C LEU A 31 1.87 -3.00 -14.29
N SER A 32 1.19 -4.12 -14.59
CA SER A 32 1.20 -4.77 -15.91
C SER A 32 0.73 -3.84 -17.03
N GLU A 33 -0.23 -2.96 -16.75
CA GLU A 33 -0.81 -2.01 -17.70
C GLU A 33 -0.21 -0.58 -17.56
N VAL A 34 1.00 -0.46 -17.01
CA VAL A 34 1.59 0.85 -16.68
C VAL A 34 1.77 1.80 -17.87
N LEU A 35 1.88 1.28 -19.08
CA LEU A 35 2.03 2.10 -20.29
C LEU A 35 0.69 2.58 -20.84
N ASP A 36 -0.39 1.84 -20.59
CA ASP A 36 -1.70 2.01 -21.26
C ASP A 36 -2.78 2.55 -20.32
N SER A 37 -2.71 2.23 -19.02
CA SER A 37 -3.72 2.60 -18.02
C SER A 37 -3.30 3.81 -17.17
N PRO A 38 -4.22 4.71 -16.79
CA PRO A 38 -3.96 5.76 -15.81
C PRO A 38 -3.96 5.25 -14.37
N THR A 39 -4.39 4.01 -14.14
CA THR A 39 -4.53 3.36 -12.84
C THR A 39 -3.77 2.04 -12.80
N TYR A 40 -3.56 1.52 -11.61
CA TYR A 40 -3.01 0.20 -11.36
C TYR A 40 -3.77 -0.48 -10.23
N ARG A 41 -3.77 -1.81 -10.24
CA ARG A 41 -4.43 -2.61 -9.21
C ARG A 41 -3.48 -2.83 -8.03
N VAL A 42 -4.03 -2.74 -6.84
CA VAL A 42 -3.31 -3.08 -5.60
C VAL A 42 -4.13 -4.08 -4.80
N THR A 43 -3.48 -5.16 -4.40
CA THR A 43 -4.01 -6.06 -3.39
C THR A 43 -3.27 -5.77 -2.09
N THR A 44 -4.01 -5.38 -1.07
CA THR A 44 -3.50 -5.14 0.28
C THR A 44 -4.13 -6.14 1.23
N ARG A 45 -3.30 -6.86 2.00
CA ARG A 45 -3.73 -7.69 3.10
C ARG A 45 -3.04 -7.21 4.36
N LEU A 46 -3.82 -6.89 5.39
CA LEU A 46 -3.35 -6.51 6.72
C LEU A 46 -3.55 -7.67 7.68
N GLU A 47 -2.58 -7.86 8.57
CA GLU A 47 -2.67 -8.76 9.72
C GLU A 47 -2.58 -7.94 10.99
N LEU A 48 -3.65 -7.96 11.80
CA LEU A 48 -3.76 -7.15 13.01
C LEU A 48 -4.70 -7.80 14.04
N THR A 49 -4.76 -7.23 15.23
CA THR A 49 -5.88 -7.42 16.18
C THR A 49 -6.53 -6.08 16.44
N SER A 50 -7.82 -6.06 16.75
CA SER A 50 -8.55 -4.86 17.16
C SER A 50 -9.28 -5.08 18.47
N ASN A 51 -9.25 -4.06 19.33
CA ASN A 51 -10.06 -3.99 20.55
C ASN A 51 -11.38 -3.25 20.34
N GLU A 52 -11.63 -2.78 19.11
CA GLU A 52 -12.85 -2.05 18.73
C GLU A 52 -13.51 -2.75 17.53
N PRO A 53 -14.87 -2.81 17.48
CA PRO A 53 -15.59 -3.43 16.38
C PRO A 53 -15.65 -2.57 15.11
N GLU A 54 -15.27 -1.28 15.22
CA GLU A 54 -15.26 -0.32 14.13
C GLU A 54 -13.83 0.09 13.81
N LEU A 55 -13.42 -0.12 12.57
CA LEU A 55 -12.11 0.28 12.06
C LEU A 55 -12.26 1.11 10.80
N PHE A 56 -11.19 1.84 10.46
CA PHE A 56 -11.09 2.47 9.15
C PHE A 56 -9.67 2.39 8.62
N LEU A 57 -9.56 2.27 7.30
CA LEU A 57 -8.32 2.38 6.56
C LEU A 57 -8.31 3.69 5.79
N ASP A 58 -7.19 4.40 5.85
CA ASP A 58 -6.96 5.57 5.01
C ASP A 58 -6.67 5.12 3.58
N TYR A 59 -7.36 5.72 2.59
CA TYR A 59 -7.14 5.41 1.19
C TYR A 59 -7.60 6.55 0.29
N LEU A 60 -6.71 7.06 -0.56
CA LEU A 60 -6.96 8.13 -1.54
C LEU A 60 -6.84 7.63 -2.98
N GLY A 61 -7.25 6.38 -3.22
CA GLY A 61 -7.23 5.79 -4.55
C GLY A 61 -8.50 6.04 -5.34
N GLU A 62 -8.60 5.40 -6.50
CA GLU A 62 -9.71 5.56 -7.43
C GLU A 62 -10.97 4.82 -7.01
N SER A 63 -10.81 3.57 -6.57
CA SER A 63 -11.92 2.69 -6.19
C SER A 63 -11.46 1.52 -5.34
N VAL A 64 -12.43 0.93 -4.62
CA VAL A 64 -12.29 -0.33 -3.91
C VAL A 64 -13.19 -1.35 -4.61
N ALA A 65 -12.59 -2.42 -5.13
CA ALA A 65 -13.30 -3.45 -5.87
C ALA A 65 -13.78 -4.59 -4.97
N GLU A 66 -13.01 -4.91 -3.91
CA GLU A 66 -13.32 -6.02 -3.00
C GLU A 66 -12.79 -5.71 -1.61
N LEU A 67 -13.57 -6.09 -0.60
CA LEU A 67 -13.20 -6.03 0.82
C LEU A 67 -13.56 -7.36 1.49
N LYS A 68 -12.62 -7.97 2.20
CA LYS A 68 -12.84 -9.18 3.01
C LYS A 68 -12.26 -9.01 4.40
N VAL A 69 -12.96 -9.58 5.39
CA VAL A 69 -12.46 -9.76 6.76
C VAL A 69 -12.46 -11.25 7.06
N ASN A 70 -11.30 -11.79 7.42
CA ASN A 70 -11.08 -13.23 7.66
C ASN A 70 -11.63 -14.11 6.51
N GLY A 71 -11.39 -13.68 5.26
CA GLY A 71 -11.85 -14.36 4.05
C GLY A 71 -13.34 -14.18 3.73
N THR A 72 -14.13 -13.56 4.61
CA THR A 72 -15.56 -13.31 4.38
C THR A 72 -15.75 -11.96 3.69
N PRO A 73 -16.41 -11.92 2.51
CA PRO A 73 -16.73 -10.68 1.83
C PRO A 73 -17.53 -9.72 2.70
N GLN A 74 -17.20 -8.44 2.63
CA GLN A 74 -17.88 -7.33 3.30
C GLN A 74 -18.43 -6.34 2.27
N GLU A 75 -19.46 -5.60 2.67
CA GLU A 75 -19.90 -4.43 1.89
C GLU A 75 -18.81 -3.36 1.90
N VAL A 76 -18.58 -2.74 0.74
CA VAL A 76 -17.57 -1.69 0.59
C VAL A 76 -18.15 -0.34 0.97
N ASP A 77 -17.81 0.17 2.16
CA ASP A 77 -18.10 1.53 2.61
C ASP A 77 -16.86 2.42 2.39
N PHE A 78 -16.78 3.01 1.20
CA PHE A 78 -15.66 3.86 0.77
C PHE A 78 -16.16 5.23 0.31
N ASP A 79 -15.67 6.31 0.92
CA ASP A 79 -16.08 7.69 0.62
C ASP A 79 -15.08 8.47 -0.25
N GLY A 80 -14.04 7.81 -0.78
CA GLY A 80 -12.95 8.43 -1.55
C GLY A 80 -11.73 8.82 -0.69
N SER A 81 -11.81 8.64 0.62
CA SER A 81 -10.70 8.95 1.55
C SER A 81 -10.51 7.90 2.64
N ILE A 82 -11.57 7.21 3.02
CA ILE A 82 -11.60 6.24 4.11
C ILE A 82 -12.42 5.03 3.68
N ILE A 83 -11.91 3.83 3.98
CA ILE A 83 -12.64 2.56 3.90
C ILE A 83 -13.07 2.21 5.32
N ARG A 84 -14.39 2.11 5.60
CA ARG A 84 -14.91 1.75 6.92
C ARG A 84 -15.17 0.25 6.99
N LEU A 85 -14.82 -0.34 8.12
CA LEU A 85 -15.07 -1.72 8.46
C LEU A 85 -15.96 -1.75 9.69
N HIS A 86 -17.08 -2.45 9.59
CA HIS A 86 -18.10 -2.54 10.62
C HIS A 86 -18.17 -3.95 11.21
N GLY A 87 -18.32 -4.03 12.53
CA GLY A 87 -18.54 -5.31 13.22
C GLY A 87 -17.38 -6.29 13.09
N VAL A 88 -16.13 -5.80 13.04
CA VAL A 88 -14.97 -6.71 13.01
C VAL A 88 -14.86 -7.47 14.35
N PRO A 89 -14.37 -8.73 14.34
CA PRO A 89 -14.11 -9.47 15.57
C PRO A 89 -13.16 -8.72 16.50
N VAL A 90 -13.51 -8.64 17.77
CA VAL A 90 -12.75 -7.90 18.79
C VAL A 90 -11.86 -8.87 19.58
N GLY A 91 -10.58 -8.52 19.76
CA GLY A 91 -9.61 -9.30 20.51
C GLY A 91 -9.12 -10.57 19.81
N GLU A 92 -9.48 -10.75 18.55
CA GLU A 92 -9.07 -11.89 17.73
C GLU A 92 -8.12 -11.45 16.62
N GLU A 93 -7.39 -12.42 16.05
CA GLU A 93 -6.58 -12.19 14.88
C GLU A 93 -7.46 -11.86 13.67
N LEU A 94 -7.18 -10.75 13.02
CA LEU A 94 -7.88 -10.28 11.84
C LEU A 94 -6.96 -10.31 10.62
N THR A 95 -7.51 -10.77 9.51
CA THR A 95 -6.97 -10.57 8.18
C THR A 95 -7.95 -9.70 7.39
N ILE A 96 -7.51 -8.51 6.99
CA ILE A 96 -8.29 -7.60 6.16
C ILE A 96 -7.67 -7.61 4.77
N GLU A 97 -8.45 -8.00 3.75
CA GLU A 97 -8.01 -8.04 2.36
C GLU A 97 -8.79 -7.00 1.55
N VAL A 98 -8.06 -6.15 0.83
CA VAL A 98 -8.64 -5.11 -0.02
C VAL A 98 -8.06 -5.23 -1.42
N ILE A 99 -8.93 -5.31 -2.43
CA ILE A 99 -8.56 -5.12 -3.83
C ILE A 99 -9.00 -3.74 -4.24
N SER A 100 -8.06 -2.92 -4.66
CA SER A 100 -8.29 -1.52 -4.99
C SER A 100 -7.58 -1.09 -6.27
N HIS A 101 -7.99 0.06 -6.84
CA HIS A 101 -7.32 0.69 -7.98
C HIS A 101 -6.83 2.07 -7.56
N SER A 102 -5.55 2.30 -7.76
CA SER A 102 -4.88 3.57 -7.46
C SER A 102 -4.43 4.26 -8.74
N ARG A 103 -4.36 5.60 -8.70
CA ARG A 103 -3.88 6.39 -9.84
C ARG A 103 -2.39 6.62 -9.77
N TYR A 104 -1.74 6.57 -10.94
CA TYR A 104 -0.40 7.13 -11.06
C TYR A 104 -0.43 8.64 -10.85
N SER A 105 0.43 9.13 -9.99
CA SER A 105 0.60 10.56 -9.75
C SER A 105 1.42 11.21 -10.87
N ARG A 106 1.18 12.51 -11.07
CA ARG A 106 1.99 13.39 -11.93
C ARG A 106 2.55 14.59 -11.16
N THR A 107 2.29 14.64 -9.85
CA THR A 107 2.66 15.76 -8.97
C THR A 107 3.77 15.41 -8.00
N GLY A 108 4.33 14.20 -8.10
CA GLY A 108 5.40 13.71 -7.22
C GLY A 108 4.92 13.02 -5.95
N GLN A 109 3.63 13.03 -5.62
CA GLN A 109 3.09 12.36 -4.44
C GLN A 109 2.59 10.95 -4.77
N GLY A 110 2.65 10.01 -3.80
CA GLY A 110 2.25 8.61 -4.02
C GLY A 110 3.16 7.92 -5.04
N LEU A 111 2.62 7.11 -5.96
CA LEU A 111 3.38 6.47 -7.04
C LEU A 111 3.40 7.38 -8.27
N HIS A 112 4.50 8.09 -8.45
CA HIS A 112 4.68 9.03 -9.56
C HIS A 112 5.07 8.29 -10.84
N ARG A 113 4.38 8.61 -11.95
CA ARG A 113 4.72 8.14 -13.29
C ARG A 113 5.23 9.29 -14.13
N MET A 114 6.51 9.21 -14.50
CA MET A 114 7.19 10.17 -15.35
C MET A 114 7.50 9.52 -16.71
N HIS A 115 7.26 10.27 -17.78
CA HIS A 115 7.75 9.95 -19.12
C HIS A 115 8.92 10.89 -19.44
N ASP A 116 10.12 10.32 -19.58
CA ASP A 116 11.31 11.10 -19.90
C ASP A 116 11.43 11.26 -21.42
N GLN A 117 11.49 12.53 -21.88
CA GLN A 117 11.61 12.85 -23.29
C GLN A 117 13.04 12.60 -23.84
N ALA A 118 14.04 12.48 -22.98
CA ALA A 118 15.43 12.30 -23.39
C ALA A 118 15.68 10.88 -23.94
N ASP A 119 15.05 9.87 -23.34
CA ASP A 119 15.17 8.47 -23.75
C ASP A 119 13.85 7.83 -24.19
N ASN A 120 12.76 8.62 -24.17
CA ASN A 120 11.41 8.19 -24.51
C ASN A 120 10.90 7.02 -23.64
N ALA A 121 11.35 6.95 -22.39
CA ALA A 121 11.03 5.88 -21.46
C ALA A 121 10.11 6.34 -20.32
N THR A 122 9.42 5.37 -19.70
CA THR A 122 8.54 5.61 -18.56
C THR A 122 9.18 5.08 -17.29
N TYR A 123 9.15 5.89 -16.24
CA TYR A 123 9.72 5.61 -14.94
C TYR A 123 8.68 5.79 -13.84
N LEU A 124 8.71 4.90 -12.85
CA LEU A 124 7.88 4.96 -11.65
C LEU A 124 8.77 5.10 -10.42
N TYR A 125 8.40 5.98 -9.51
CA TYR A 125 8.97 6.06 -8.17
C TYR A 125 7.92 6.55 -7.17
N SER A 126 8.02 6.09 -5.93
CA SER A 126 7.14 6.53 -4.86
C SER A 126 7.74 7.69 -4.07
N HIS A 127 6.86 8.59 -3.61
CA HIS A 127 7.16 9.60 -2.60
C HIS A 127 5.99 9.68 -1.64
N LEU A 128 6.19 9.24 -0.39
CA LEU A 128 5.11 8.95 0.55
C LEU A 128 5.11 9.84 1.78
N GLU A 129 6.10 10.70 1.95
CA GLU A 129 6.16 11.64 3.06
C GLU A 129 5.20 12.85 2.85
N PRO A 130 4.53 13.30 3.91
CA PRO A 130 4.50 12.70 5.25
C PRO A 130 3.41 11.63 5.43
N SER A 131 2.43 11.51 4.52
CA SER A 131 1.24 10.67 4.66
C SER A 131 0.58 10.31 3.32
N ASP A 132 1.38 9.99 2.32
CA ASP A 132 0.92 9.69 0.96
C ASP A 132 0.98 8.19 0.59
N ALA A 133 1.26 7.27 1.55
CA ALA A 133 1.15 5.84 1.34
C ALA A 133 -0.31 5.44 1.01
N ARG A 134 -1.28 6.09 1.61
CA ARG A 134 -2.71 5.96 1.34
C ARG A 134 -3.11 6.31 -0.10
N ARG A 135 -2.24 6.92 -0.90
CA ARG A 135 -2.44 7.13 -2.34
C ARG A 135 -2.07 5.90 -3.16
N ILE A 136 -1.29 4.99 -2.57
CA ILE A 136 -0.85 3.76 -3.24
C ILE A 136 -1.69 2.59 -2.79
N PHE A 137 -1.88 2.39 -1.49
CA PHE A 137 -2.58 1.24 -0.91
C PHE A 137 -3.40 1.63 0.32
N PRO A 138 -4.52 0.93 0.59
CA PRO A 138 -5.26 1.09 1.85
C PRO A 138 -4.38 0.76 3.05
N CYS A 139 -4.34 1.66 4.04
CA CYS A 139 -3.47 1.50 5.20
C CYS A 139 -4.00 2.21 6.45
N LEU A 140 -3.36 1.94 7.58
CA LEU A 140 -3.45 2.74 8.78
C LEU A 140 -2.34 3.80 8.68
N GLU A 141 -2.66 4.97 8.09
CA GLU A 141 -1.68 6.02 7.79
C GLU A 141 -1.30 6.79 9.05
N GLN A 142 -0.51 6.14 9.89
CA GLN A 142 -0.09 6.66 11.17
C GLN A 142 1.34 6.20 11.49
N PRO A 143 2.29 7.14 11.75
CA PRO A 143 3.72 6.82 11.84
C PRO A 143 4.12 5.87 12.97
N ASP A 144 3.36 5.82 14.06
CA ASP A 144 3.59 4.96 15.22
C ASP A 144 3.01 3.54 15.05
N LEU A 145 2.09 3.33 14.10
CA LEU A 145 1.60 2.01 13.71
C LEU A 145 2.56 1.36 12.70
N LYS A 146 3.70 0.87 13.21
CA LYS A 146 4.71 0.20 12.39
C LYS A 146 4.35 -1.27 12.16
N ALA A 147 4.67 -1.76 10.97
CA ALA A 147 4.44 -3.16 10.60
C ALA A 147 5.55 -3.70 9.71
N VAL A 148 5.62 -5.02 9.60
CA VAL A 148 6.44 -5.70 8.59
C VAL A 148 5.74 -5.61 7.24
N PHE A 149 6.47 -5.24 6.18
CA PHE A 149 5.94 -5.21 4.83
C PHE A 149 6.49 -6.37 4.01
N HIS A 150 5.57 -7.16 3.45
CA HIS A 150 5.82 -8.16 2.42
C HIS A 150 5.38 -7.57 1.09
N VAL A 151 6.33 -7.23 0.23
CA VAL A 151 6.06 -6.53 -1.02
C VAL A 151 6.25 -7.47 -2.20
N ARG A 152 5.30 -7.42 -3.13
CA ARG A 152 5.34 -8.07 -4.43
C ARG A 152 4.93 -7.04 -5.49
N MET A 153 5.63 -7.05 -6.63
CA MET A 153 5.33 -6.14 -7.72
C MET A 153 5.36 -6.87 -9.05
N THR A 154 4.39 -6.62 -9.91
CA THR A 154 4.34 -7.10 -11.30
C THR A 154 4.53 -5.91 -12.24
N ALA A 155 5.48 -6.00 -13.18
CA ALA A 155 5.77 -4.94 -14.16
C ALA A 155 6.37 -5.55 -15.44
N PRO A 156 6.60 -4.77 -16.53
CA PRO A 156 7.31 -5.25 -17.71
C PRO A 156 8.66 -5.90 -17.35
N LYS A 157 8.92 -7.11 -17.86
CA LYS A 157 10.08 -7.94 -17.42
C LYS A 157 11.44 -7.30 -17.66
N GLN A 158 11.54 -6.39 -18.64
CA GLN A 158 12.76 -5.66 -18.96
C GLN A 158 13.05 -4.51 -18.00
N TRP A 159 12.11 -4.19 -17.08
CA TRP A 159 12.29 -3.13 -16.11
C TRP A 159 13.06 -3.60 -14.87
N GLN A 160 13.79 -2.67 -14.26
CA GLN A 160 14.23 -2.82 -12.89
C GLN A 160 13.01 -2.59 -11.99
N ILE A 161 12.79 -3.50 -11.05
CA ILE A 161 11.69 -3.45 -10.09
C ILE A 161 12.33 -3.44 -8.71
N LEU A 162 12.12 -2.39 -7.93
CA LEU A 162 12.84 -2.10 -6.70
C LEU A 162 11.87 -1.77 -5.56
N SER A 163 12.24 -2.20 -4.35
CA SER A 163 11.55 -1.85 -3.10
C SER A 163 12.57 -1.70 -1.97
N ASN A 164 12.13 -1.59 -0.72
CA ASN A 164 12.98 -1.39 0.46
C ASN A 164 13.99 -2.51 0.71
N GLN A 165 13.67 -3.73 0.27
CA GLN A 165 14.46 -4.92 0.55
C GLN A 165 14.93 -5.58 -0.75
N PRO A 166 15.96 -6.43 -0.70
CA PRO A 166 16.42 -7.16 -1.87
C PRO A 166 15.35 -8.11 -2.41
N GLU A 167 15.40 -8.34 -3.73
CA GLU A 167 14.64 -9.38 -4.42
C GLU A 167 15.02 -10.76 -3.87
N VAL A 168 14.01 -11.59 -3.58
CA VAL A 168 14.20 -12.99 -3.13
C VAL A 168 13.60 -14.00 -4.10
N GLU A 169 12.65 -13.57 -4.95
CA GLU A 169 12.04 -14.41 -5.95
C GLU A 169 11.63 -13.56 -7.16
N ARG A 170 11.83 -14.10 -8.35
CA ARG A 170 11.36 -13.55 -9.62
C ARG A 170 10.74 -14.65 -10.45
N SER A 171 9.54 -14.37 -10.96
CA SER A 171 8.88 -15.22 -11.96
C SER A 171 8.52 -14.38 -13.18
N GLU A 172 8.53 -14.99 -14.37
CA GLU A 172 8.18 -14.34 -15.62
C GLU A 172 7.00 -15.04 -16.27
N ASP A 173 6.08 -14.25 -16.82
CA ASP A 173 4.95 -14.70 -17.61
C ASP A 173 4.77 -13.77 -18.81
N GLY A 174 5.03 -14.28 -20.01
CA GLY A 174 5.02 -13.47 -21.24
C GLY A 174 6.02 -12.33 -21.18
N ASP A 175 5.52 -11.10 -21.23
CA ASP A 175 6.31 -9.86 -21.19
C ASP A 175 6.35 -9.20 -19.79
N LEU A 176 5.84 -9.90 -18.79
CA LEU A 176 5.78 -9.42 -17.41
C LEU A 176 6.76 -10.20 -16.52
N ALA A 177 7.26 -9.55 -15.49
CA ALA A 177 7.92 -10.16 -14.35
C ALA A 177 7.20 -9.81 -13.06
N THR A 178 7.10 -10.78 -12.18
CA THR A 178 6.63 -10.59 -10.80
C THR A 178 7.81 -10.82 -9.86
N VAL A 179 8.12 -9.81 -9.08
CA VAL A 179 9.21 -9.79 -8.11
C VAL A 179 8.64 -9.80 -6.70
N THR A 180 9.13 -10.71 -5.87
CA THR A 180 8.87 -10.75 -4.42
C THR A 180 10.13 -10.29 -3.70
N PHE A 181 9.96 -9.39 -2.73
CA PHE A 181 11.05 -8.85 -1.93
C PHE A 181 11.11 -9.51 -0.55
N ALA A 182 12.28 -9.53 0.06
CA ALA A 182 12.44 -9.94 1.45
C ALA A 182 11.55 -9.07 2.38
N PRO A 183 11.04 -9.63 3.49
CA PRO A 183 10.27 -8.85 4.45
C PRO A 183 11.10 -7.69 5.03
N THR A 184 10.47 -6.55 5.27
CA THR A 184 11.12 -5.42 5.92
C THR A 184 11.23 -5.64 7.44
N PRO A 185 12.11 -4.94 8.15
CA PRO A 185 11.87 -4.63 9.55
C PRO A 185 10.54 -3.88 9.73
N PRO A 186 9.99 -3.76 10.96
CA PRO A 186 8.81 -2.94 11.18
C PRO A 186 9.04 -1.47 10.79
N LEU A 187 8.28 -0.99 9.79
CA LEU A 187 8.36 0.36 9.22
C LEU A 187 7.04 1.10 9.40
N SER A 188 7.10 2.43 9.45
CA SER A 188 5.95 3.29 9.20
C SER A 188 5.58 3.26 7.71
N THR A 189 4.31 3.45 7.36
CA THR A 189 3.79 3.40 5.99
C THR A 189 4.56 4.30 5.02
N TYR A 190 4.88 5.54 5.42
CA TYR A 190 5.57 6.52 4.59
C TYR A 190 7.04 6.17 4.26
N LEU A 191 7.63 5.18 4.96
CA LEU A 191 8.98 4.69 4.68
C LEU A 191 9.02 3.57 3.64
N THR A 192 7.85 3.07 3.20
CA THR A 192 7.81 2.10 2.10
C THR A 192 8.26 2.76 0.79
N SER A 193 8.91 1.98 -0.07
CA SER A 193 9.47 2.48 -1.32
C SER A 193 9.17 1.55 -2.48
N PHE A 194 8.75 2.12 -3.60
CA PHE A 194 8.45 1.40 -4.84
C PHE A 194 9.06 2.16 -6.02
N ALA A 195 9.83 1.48 -6.85
CA ALA A 195 10.31 2.02 -8.10
C ALA A 195 10.30 0.94 -9.18
N ALA A 196 9.94 1.32 -10.40
CA ALA A 196 9.98 0.43 -11.55
C ALA A 196 10.23 1.22 -12.83
N GLY A 197 11.03 0.68 -13.74
CA GLY A 197 11.39 1.36 -14.98
C GLY A 197 12.66 0.81 -15.61
N PRO A 198 13.07 1.32 -16.77
CA PRO A 198 14.32 0.93 -17.43
C PRO A 198 15.55 1.58 -16.78
N TYR A 199 15.59 1.59 -15.44
CA TYR A 199 16.69 2.15 -14.67
C TYR A 199 18.01 1.46 -14.97
N GLN A 200 19.08 2.24 -15.03
CA GLN A 200 20.45 1.74 -15.01
C GLN A 200 21.00 1.85 -13.58
N TYR A 201 21.69 0.83 -13.12
CA TYR A 201 22.32 0.86 -11.80
C TYR A 201 23.84 0.68 -11.90
N GLN A 202 24.55 1.23 -10.94
CA GLN A 202 25.97 1.00 -10.73
C GLN A 202 26.17 0.55 -9.29
N GLU A 203 26.89 -0.55 -9.12
CA GLU A 203 27.23 -1.09 -7.81
C GLU A 203 28.71 -0.85 -7.52
N ARG A 204 29.02 -0.44 -6.29
CA ARG A 204 30.38 -0.33 -5.77
C ARG A 204 30.42 -0.90 -4.37
N THR A 205 31.32 -1.83 -4.13
CA THR A 205 31.63 -2.36 -2.79
C THR A 205 32.75 -1.56 -2.17
N TRP A 206 32.55 -1.06 -0.95
CA TRP A 206 33.57 -0.41 -0.15
C TRP A 206 34.13 -1.45 0.84
N THR A 207 35.43 -1.66 0.85
CA THR A 207 36.15 -2.54 1.79
C THR A 207 36.90 -1.68 2.79
#